data_6d8fa085f101550904597e45c42077ea
#
_entry.id   6d8fa085f101550904597e45c42077ea
#
_cell.length_a   1.000
_cell.length_b   1.000
_cell.length_c   1.000
_cell.angle_alpha   90.00
_cell.angle_beta   90.00
_cell.angle_gamma   90.00
#
_symmetry.space_group_name_H-M   'P 1'
#
loop_
_entity.id
_entity.type
_entity.pdbx_description
1 polymer ?
#
loop_
_entity_poly.entity_id
_entity_poly.type
_entity_poly.pdbx_seq_one_letter_code
_entity_poly.pdbx_strand_id
1 'polypeptide(L)'
;ENIIRIVLNSVPDAKKVKILTPKEVIFEGSREIVLNGEEDQNRYYVYGQYGVIGIEKDPAAAVRRAYEAAGAVTDEAGRYLNKRARLHSSNQIMAIDGDYADNERSSLAVCLDTIFQYEGMVKNSSSLLAAGQDVLTILEENLDNRTVLNLQGCTLDMVLYYPDREIPVLAVMQDGSAVLVIGFNEQNVVLMDPLTGTVYKKGMNDARSMFEENRNRFIAYS
;
A
#
# COMPACT_ATOMS: atom_id res chain seq x y z
N GLU A 1 -3.15 12.91 -17.93
CA GLU A 1 -4.51 13.46 -17.91
C GLU A 1 -4.56 14.85 -18.57
N ASN A 2 -3.75 15.81 -18.15
CA ASN A 2 -3.74 17.16 -18.71
C ASN A 2 -3.51 17.20 -20.24
N ILE A 3 -2.60 16.36 -20.77
CA ILE A 3 -2.34 16.28 -22.22
C ILE A 3 -3.56 15.76 -22.96
N ILE A 4 -4.23 14.73 -22.42
CA ILE A 4 -5.43 14.15 -23.02
C ILE A 4 -6.57 15.19 -23.04
N ARG A 5 -6.77 15.92 -21.95
CA ARG A 5 -7.78 17.00 -21.87
C ARG A 5 -7.49 18.12 -22.85
N ILE A 6 -6.23 18.54 -22.99
CA ILE A 6 -5.82 19.55 -23.99
C ILE A 6 -6.13 19.07 -25.41
N VAL A 7 -5.78 17.85 -25.77
CA VAL A 7 -6.08 17.27 -27.08
C VAL A 7 -7.58 17.21 -27.33
N LEU A 8 -8.39 16.75 -26.39
CA LEU A 8 -9.85 16.69 -26.51
C LEU A 8 -10.49 18.07 -26.66
N ASN A 9 -9.97 19.06 -25.94
CA ASN A 9 -10.47 20.44 -26.07
C ASN A 9 -10.12 21.07 -27.42
N SER A 10 -9.01 20.64 -28.03
CA SER A 10 -8.58 21.09 -29.36
C SER A 10 -9.33 20.39 -30.51
N VAL A 11 -10.03 19.28 -30.22
CA VAL A 11 -10.83 18.52 -31.21
C VAL A 11 -12.22 18.26 -30.65
N PRO A 12 -13.14 19.24 -30.74
CA PRO A 12 -14.47 19.17 -30.10
C PRO A 12 -15.31 17.95 -30.51
N ASP A 13 -15.16 17.47 -31.73
CA ASP A 13 -15.95 16.35 -32.27
C ASP A 13 -15.35 14.97 -31.98
N ALA A 14 -14.21 14.90 -31.32
CA ALA A 14 -13.58 13.63 -30.98
C ALA A 14 -14.42 12.85 -29.94
N LYS A 15 -14.88 11.66 -30.33
CA LYS A 15 -15.65 10.76 -29.47
C LYS A 15 -14.76 9.81 -28.65
N LYS A 16 -13.54 9.56 -29.12
CA LYS A 16 -12.58 8.66 -28.50
C LYS A 16 -11.18 9.24 -28.56
N VAL A 17 -10.38 8.91 -27.54
CA VAL A 17 -8.95 9.21 -27.49
C VAL A 17 -8.18 7.93 -27.38
N LYS A 18 -7.11 7.83 -28.16
CA LYS A 18 -6.18 6.71 -28.12
C LYS A 18 -4.74 7.24 -28.06
N ILE A 19 -4.00 6.87 -27.04
CA ILE A 19 -2.59 7.18 -26.90
C ILE A 19 -1.79 5.95 -27.28
N LEU A 20 -0.95 6.11 -28.30
CA LEU A 20 -0.12 5.03 -28.85
C LEU A 20 1.35 5.31 -28.58
N THR A 21 2.08 4.26 -28.24
CA THR A 21 3.52 4.22 -28.50
C THR A 21 3.78 3.40 -29.76
N PRO A 22 5.02 3.41 -30.33
CA PRO A 22 5.34 2.58 -31.49
C PRO A 22 5.12 1.08 -31.29
N LYS A 23 4.88 0.63 -30.05
CA LYS A 23 4.76 -0.78 -29.71
C LYS A 23 3.42 -1.18 -29.12
N GLU A 24 2.64 -0.25 -28.51
CA GLU A 24 1.37 -0.59 -27.84
C GLU A 24 0.45 0.60 -27.65
N VAL A 25 -0.82 0.29 -27.34
CA VAL A 25 -1.81 1.27 -26.89
C VAL A 25 -1.60 1.52 -25.40
N ILE A 26 -1.22 2.76 -25.03
CA ILE A 26 -1.06 3.16 -23.64
C ILE A 26 -2.42 3.48 -23.00
N PHE A 27 -3.29 4.12 -23.78
CA PHE A 27 -4.61 4.54 -23.31
C PHE A 27 -5.61 4.54 -24.45
N GLU A 28 -6.81 4.03 -24.17
CA GLU A 28 -7.99 4.17 -25.03
C GLU A 28 -9.21 4.45 -24.15
N GLY A 29 -9.92 5.54 -24.43
CA GLY A 29 -11.10 5.91 -23.65
C GLY A 29 -12.08 6.78 -24.43
N SER A 30 -13.34 6.80 -24.01
CA SER A 30 -14.34 7.71 -24.55
C SER A 30 -14.11 9.13 -24.03
N ARG A 31 -14.57 10.13 -24.81
CA ARG A 31 -14.53 11.53 -24.40
C ARG A 31 -15.23 11.78 -23.04
N GLU A 32 -16.36 11.13 -22.81
CA GLU A 32 -17.14 11.25 -21.57
C GLU A 32 -16.36 10.73 -20.36
N ILE A 33 -15.70 9.57 -20.48
CA ILE A 33 -14.85 9.04 -19.41
C ILE A 33 -13.69 9.98 -19.08
N VAL A 34 -13.11 10.63 -20.09
CA VAL A 34 -11.95 11.50 -19.89
C VAL A 34 -12.33 12.88 -19.36
N LEU A 35 -13.45 13.46 -19.82
CA LEU A 35 -13.87 14.82 -19.45
C LEU A 35 -14.79 14.88 -18.23
N ASN A 36 -15.66 13.87 -18.08
CA ASN A 36 -16.61 13.78 -16.97
C ASN A 36 -16.14 12.75 -15.92
N GLY A 37 -14.83 12.46 -15.92
CA GLY A 37 -14.25 11.37 -15.13
C GLY A 37 -15.01 11.11 -13.84
N GLU A 38 -15.23 9.85 -13.52
CA GLU A 38 -15.69 9.48 -12.19
C GLU A 38 -14.70 10.09 -11.18
N GLU A 39 -15.06 11.25 -10.64
CA GLU A 39 -14.18 12.11 -9.83
C GLU A 39 -13.74 11.46 -8.51
N ASP A 40 -14.27 10.27 -8.17
CA ASP A 40 -14.13 9.64 -6.86
C ASP A 40 -13.41 8.29 -6.85
N GLN A 41 -12.71 7.89 -7.90
CA GLN A 41 -11.95 6.63 -7.82
C GLN A 41 -10.46 6.90 -7.89
N ASN A 42 -9.75 6.52 -6.82
CA ASN A 42 -8.29 6.49 -6.80
C ASN A 42 -7.75 5.76 -8.05
N ARG A 43 -6.85 6.40 -8.76
CA ARG A 43 -6.20 5.83 -9.94
C ARG A 43 -4.73 5.60 -9.64
N TYR A 44 -4.31 4.37 -9.87
CA TYR A 44 -2.95 3.93 -9.65
C TYR A 44 -2.28 3.74 -11.00
N TYR A 45 -1.31 4.60 -11.32
CA TYR A 45 -0.56 4.56 -12.57
C TYR A 45 0.59 3.59 -12.44
N VAL A 46 0.59 2.56 -13.27
CA VAL A 46 1.62 1.53 -13.28
C VAL A 46 2.65 1.85 -14.34
N TYR A 47 3.89 1.97 -13.93
CA TYR A 47 5.04 2.21 -14.80
C TYR A 47 5.85 0.94 -14.98
N GLY A 48 6.28 0.68 -16.19
CA GLY A 48 7.33 -0.27 -16.52
C GLY A 48 8.61 0.46 -16.92
N GLN A 49 9.54 -0.26 -17.54
CA GLN A 49 10.84 0.27 -17.94
C GLN A 49 10.75 1.47 -18.92
N TYR A 50 9.71 1.53 -19.75
CA TYR A 50 9.59 2.50 -20.84
C TYR A 50 8.43 3.48 -20.68
N GLY A 51 7.78 3.52 -19.53
CA GLY A 51 6.67 4.45 -19.25
C GLY A 51 5.46 3.75 -18.63
N VAL A 52 4.30 4.41 -18.71
CA VAL A 52 3.04 3.89 -18.18
C VAL A 52 2.60 2.66 -18.97
N ILE A 53 2.39 1.55 -18.26
CA ILE A 53 1.92 0.27 -18.81
C ILE A 53 0.47 -0.04 -18.44
N GLY A 54 -0.13 0.77 -17.57
CA GLY A 54 -1.53 0.65 -17.21
C GLY A 54 -1.96 1.60 -16.12
N ILE A 55 -3.28 1.65 -15.93
CA ILE A 55 -3.94 2.37 -14.83
C ILE A 55 -4.87 1.37 -14.16
N GLU A 56 -4.73 1.22 -12.86
CA GLU A 56 -5.51 0.29 -12.05
C GLU A 56 -6.37 1.09 -11.06
N LYS A 57 -7.50 0.52 -10.66
CA LYS A 57 -8.36 1.05 -9.59
C LYS A 57 -8.09 0.37 -8.25
N ASP A 58 -7.53 -0.84 -8.28
CA ASP A 58 -7.11 -1.60 -7.12
C ASP A 58 -5.61 -1.43 -6.86
N PRO A 59 -5.19 -0.92 -5.69
CA PRO A 59 -3.78 -0.72 -5.38
C PRO A 59 -2.98 -2.03 -5.38
N ALA A 60 -3.58 -3.13 -4.92
CA ALA A 60 -2.89 -4.42 -4.92
C ALA A 60 -2.64 -4.94 -6.34
N ALA A 61 -3.60 -4.76 -7.26
CA ALA A 61 -3.39 -5.10 -8.68
C ALA A 61 -2.29 -4.24 -9.30
N ALA A 62 -2.29 -2.93 -9.01
CA ALA A 62 -1.26 -2.02 -9.48
C ALA A 62 0.13 -2.44 -9.01
N VAL A 63 0.27 -2.76 -7.72
CA VAL A 63 1.54 -3.17 -7.12
C VAL A 63 2.04 -4.49 -7.71
N ARG A 64 1.17 -5.50 -7.84
CA ARG A 64 1.53 -6.78 -8.47
C ARG A 64 2.04 -6.59 -9.90
N ARG A 65 1.28 -5.83 -10.70
CA ARG A 65 1.64 -5.54 -12.11
C ARG A 65 2.96 -4.77 -12.22
N ALA A 66 3.16 -3.77 -11.36
CA ALA A 66 4.42 -3.02 -11.33
C ALA A 66 5.60 -3.91 -10.92
N TYR A 67 5.41 -4.80 -9.95
CA TYR A 67 6.45 -5.72 -9.50
C TYR A 67 6.89 -6.68 -10.61
N GLU A 68 5.95 -7.26 -11.36
CA GLU A 68 6.22 -8.12 -12.53
C GLU A 68 6.98 -7.37 -13.63
N ALA A 69 6.64 -6.09 -13.85
CA ALA A 69 7.29 -5.23 -14.83
C ALA A 69 8.62 -4.60 -14.35
N ALA A 70 9.09 -4.95 -13.15
CA ALA A 70 10.21 -4.29 -12.47
C ALA A 70 10.08 -2.75 -12.42
N GLY A 71 8.85 -2.28 -12.27
CA GLY A 71 8.45 -0.89 -12.36
C GLY A 71 8.03 -0.27 -11.03
N ALA A 72 7.09 0.66 -11.10
CA ALA A 72 6.59 1.42 -9.96
C ALA A 72 5.10 1.76 -10.11
N VAL A 73 4.46 2.12 -9.00
CA VAL A 73 3.12 2.68 -8.95
C VAL A 73 3.19 4.13 -8.48
N THR A 74 2.45 5.02 -9.15
CA THR A 74 2.28 6.41 -8.71
C THR A 74 0.81 6.77 -8.59
N ASP A 75 0.53 7.85 -7.86
CA ASP A 75 -0.75 8.52 -7.88
C ASP A 75 -0.89 9.45 -9.11
N GLU A 76 -2.00 10.16 -9.19
CA GLU A 76 -2.27 11.15 -10.25
C GLU A 76 -1.29 12.34 -10.25
N ALA A 77 -0.73 12.66 -9.08
CA ALA A 77 0.26 13.72 -8.94
C ALA A 77 1.69 13.26 -9.29
N GLY A 78 1.87 11.98 -9.63
CA GLY A 78 3.16 11.38 -9.94
C GLY A 78 3.99 11.03 -8.70
N ARG A 79 3.41 11.06 -7.50
CA ARG A 79 4.09 10.60 -6.28
C ARG A 79 4.16 9.09 -6.27
N TYR A 80 5.32 8.55 -5.92
CA TYR A 80 5.48 7.10 -5.82
C TYR A 80 4.68 6.54 -4.65
N LEU A 81 3.79 5.58 -4.95
CA LEU A 81 3.02 4.82 -3.98
C LEU A 81 3.62 3.44 -3.71
N ASN A 82 4.33 2.88 -4.68
CA ASN A 82 5.08 1.63 -4.53
C ASN A 82 6.20 1.54 -5.56
N LYS A 83 7.27 0.87 -5.17
CA LYS A 83 8.39 0.51 -6.02
C LYS A 83 9.08 -0.72 -5.41
N ARG A 84 9.83 -1.46 -6.19
CA ARG A 84 10.63 -2.56 -5.66
C ARG A 84 11.61 -2.06 -4.61
N ALA A 85 11.54 -2.63 -3.40
CA ALA A 85 12.45 -2.31 -2.32
C ALA A 85 13.88 -2.71 -2.67
N ARG A 86 14.84 -1.95 -2.18
CA ARG A 86 16.25 -2.31 -2.24
C ARG A 86 16.59 -3.12 -1.00
N LEU A 87 16.99 -4.37 -1.19
CA LEU A 87 17.47 -5.18 -0.09
C LEU A 87 18.82 -4.65 0.42
N HIS A 88 18.96 -4.60 1.74
CA HIS A 88 20.15 -4.10 2.42
C HIS A 88 20.83 -5.21 3.21
N SER A 89 22.17 -5.18 3.28
CA SER A 89 22.94 -6.11 4.13
C SER A 89 22.81 -5.78 5.62
N SER A 90 22.56 -4.51 5.97
CA SER A 90 22.24 -4.04 7.33
C SER A 90 20.74 -3.93 7.54
N ASN A 91 20.27 -4.10 8.79
CA ASN A 91 18.87 -3.93 9.10
C ASN A 91 18.42 -2.48 8.91
N GLN A 92 17.32 -2.30 8.18
CA GLN A 92 16.48 -1.11 8.23
C GLN A 92 15.40 -1.40 9.28
N ILE A 93 15.43 -0.74 10.43
CA ILE A 93 14.46 -0.96 11.52
C ILE A 93 13.95 0.39 11.98
N MET A 94 12.63 0.53 11.98
CA MET A 94 11.96 1.70 12.54
C MET A 94 12.07 1.72 14.06
N ALA A 95 12.09 2.90 14.66
CA ALA A 95 12.07 3.09 16.11
C ALA A 95 10.67 2.88 16.66
N ILE A 96 10.22 1.63 16.64
CA ILE A 96 8.94 1.17 17.18
C ILE A 96 9.24 0.13 18.24
N ASP A 97 8.80 0.39 19.47
CA ASP A 97 8.91 -0.54 20.59
C ASP A 97 7.81 -1.59 20.57
N GLY A 98 8.04 -2.71 21.26
CA GLY A 98 7.01 -3.71 21.50
C GLY A 98 5.92 -3.19 22.43
N ASP A 99 4.67 -3.53 22.15
CA ASP A 99 3.51 -3.26 23.00
C ASP A 99 2.61 -4.50 23.08
N TYR A 100 1.93 -4.69 24.19
CA TYR A 100 1.14 -5.88 24.47
C TYR A 100 -0.34 -5.70 24.13
N ALA A 101 -0.90 -6.73 23.46
CA ALA A 101 -2.34 -6.94 23.45
C ALA A 101 -2.82 -7.53 24.79
N ASP A 102 -4.00 -7.15 25.21
CA ASP A 102 -4.66 -7.64 26.41
C ASP A 102 -6.17 -7.86 26.18
N ASN A 103 -6.95 -8.03 27.26
CA ASN A 103 -8.38 -8.26 27.16
C ASN A 103 -9.16 -7.02 26.67
N GLU A 104 -8.59 -5.82 26.77
CA GLU A 104 -9.21 -4.55 26.38
C GLU A 104 -8.71 -4.06 25.02
N ARG A 105 -7.48 -4.45 24.64
CA ARG A 105 -6.81 -4.05 23.41
C ARG A 105 -6.39 -5.27 22.62
N SER A 106 -7.08 -5.57 21.53
CA SER A 106 -6.68 -6.62 20.59
C SER A 106 -5.32 -6.31 19.94
N SER A 107 -4.64 -7.34 19.41
CA SER A 107 -3.39 -7.13 18.68
C SER A 107 -3.55 -6.17 17.48
N LEU A 108 -4.72 -6.20 16.83
CA LEU A 108 -5.07 -5.26 15.76
C LEU A 108 -5.17 -3.83 16.27
N ALA A 109 -5.84 -3.62 17.43
CA ALA A 109 -5.94 -2.29 18.04
C ALA A 109 -4.57 -1.74 18.43
N VAL A 110 -3.71 -2.58 19.03
CA VAL A 110 -2.33 -2.20 19.38
C VAL A 110 -1.53 -1.82 18.14
N CYS A 111 -1.61 -2.58 17.05
CA CYS A 111 -0.94 -2.24 15.80
C CYS A 111 -1.40 -0.88 15.23
N LEU A 112 -2.71 -0.62 15.24
CA LEU A 112 -3.27 0.66 14.77
C LEU A 112 -2.83 1.83 15.67
N ASP A 113 -2.92 1.68 16.99
CA ASP A 113 -2.45 2.71 17.94
C ASP A 113 -0.96 2.99 17.76
N THR A 114 -0.15 1.96 17.51
CA THR A 114 1.29 2.08 17.23
C THR A 114 1.55 2.84 15.93
N ILE A 115 0.79 2.59 14.87
CA ILE A 115 0.88 3.36 13.62
C ILE A 115 0.56 4.82 13.88
N PHE A 116 -0.53 5.12 14.57
CA PHE A 116 -0.91 6.49 14.90
C PHE A 116 0.13 7.19 15.77
N GLN A 117 0.65 6.51 16.78
CA GLN A 117 1.71 7.05 17.64
C GLN A 117 2.99 7.33 16.84
N TYR A 118 3.35 6.46 15.92
CA TYR A 118 4.52 6.65 15.05
C TYR A 118 4.35 7.87 14.13
N GLU A 119 3.12 8.14 13.65
CA GLU A 119 2.77 9.35 12.89
C GLU A 119 2.48 10.58 13.79
N GLY A 120 2.79 10.50 15.09
CA GLY A 120 2.64 11.61 16.03
C GLY A 120 1.23 11.87 16.55
N MET A 121 0.34 10.89 16.42
CA MET A 121 -1.06 10.97 16.84
C MET A 121 -1.35 10.04 18.00
N VAL A 122 -2.35 10.39 18.82
CA VAL A 122 -2.88 9.52 19.89
C VAL A 122 -4.33 9.19 19.57
N LYS A 123 -4.62 7.90 19.37
CA LYS A 123 -5.95 7.39 19.04
C LYS A 123 -6.29 6.21 19.95
N ASN A 124 -7.57 5.91 20.08
CA ASN A 124 -8.07 4.71 20.77
C ASN A 124 -8.71 3.79 19.72
N SER A 125 -7.90 2.97 19.09
CA SER A 125 -8.37 2.08 18.03
C SER A 125 -9.31 0.99 18.54
N SER A 126 -9.21 0.58 19.81
CA SER A 126 -10.18 -0.35 20.40
C SER A 126 -11.60 0.22 20.38
N SER A 127 -11.77 1.51 20.68
CA SER A 127 -13.09 2.15 20.64
C SER A 127 -13.63 2.27 19.21
N LEU A 128 -12.78 2.55 18.23
CA LEU A 128 -13.18 2.65 16.82
C LEU A 128 -13.60 1.28 16.26
N LEU A 129 -12.83 0.24 16.56
CA LEU A 129 -13.16 -1.14 16.20
C LEU A 129 -14.44 -1.62 16.88
N ALA A 130 -14.63 -1.30 18.17
CA ALA A 130 -15.85 -1.62 18.91
C ALA A 130 -17.09 -0.90 18.36
N ALA A 131 -16.92 0.29 17.77
CA ALA A 131 -17.96 1.02 17.05
C ALA A 131 -18.30 0.41 15.67
N GLY A 132 -17.59 -0.65 15.26
CA GLY A 132 -17.82 -1.36 14.01
C GLY A 132 -17.13 -0.77 12.78
N GLN A 133 -16.20 0.17 12.98
CA GLN A 133 -15.38 0.66 11.88
C GLN A 133 -14.40 -0.42 11.40
N ASP A 134 -14.25 -0.55 10.10
CA ASP A 134 -13.21 -1.42 9.53
C ASP A 134 -11.83 -0.74 9.52
N VAL A 135 -10.80 -1.55 9.36
CA VAL A 135 -9.40 -1.10 9.47
C VAL A 135 -9.03 -0.04 8.42
N LEU A 136 -9.52 -0.20 7.19
CA LEU A 136 -9.23 0.76 6.11
C LEU A 136 -9.85 2.11 6.43
N THR A 137 -11.13 2.12 6.79
CA THR A 137 -11.85 3.33 7.22
C THR A 137 -11.15 4.03 8.39
N ILE A 138 -10.72 3.26 9.41
CA ILE A 138 -9.99 3.83 10.56
C ILE A 138 -8.70 4.53 10.10
N LEU A 139 -7.93 3.91 9.21
CA LEU A 139 -6.70 4.50 8.71
C LEU A 139 -6.97 5.70 7.79
N GLU A 140 -7.92 5.58 6.85
CA GLU A 140 -8.29 6.64 5.90
C GLU A 140 -8.80 7.91 6.59
N GLU A 141 -9.63 7.75 7.62
CA GLU A 141 -10.20 8.90 8.35
C GLU A 141 -9.22 9.57 9.34
N ASN A 142 -8.13 8.89 9.70
CA ASN A 142 -7.23 9.37 10.75
C ASN A 142 -5.78 9.60 10.30
N LEU A 143 -5.37 9.17 9.11
CA LEU A 143 -4.06 9.48 8.54
C LEU A 143 -4.15 10.66 7.57
N ASP A 144 -4.05 11.87 8.10
CA ASP A 144 -4.12 13.09 7.31
C ASP A 144 -3.04 13.13 6.20
N ASN A 145 -3.46 13.52 4.99
CA ASN A 145 -2.59 13.65 3.81
C ASN A 145 -1.84 12.36 3.39
N ARG A 146 -2.33 11.20 3.78
CA ARG A 146 -1.81 9.89 3.38
C ARG A 146 -2.81 9.16 2.49
N THR A 147 -2.30 8.41 1.53
CA THR A 147 -3.10 7.48 0.74
C THR A 147 -3.00 6.10 1.37
N VAL A 148 -4.10 5.58 1.90
CA VAL A 148 -4.17 4.22 2.45
C VAL A 148 -4.31 3.22 1.32
N LEU A 149 -3.58 2.13 1.38
CA LEU A 149 -3.46 1.13 0.33
C LEU A 149 -3.80 -0.26 0.88
N ASN A 150 -4.91 -0.81 0.43
CA ASN A 150 -5.22 -2.23 0.66
C ASN A 150 -4.37 -3.09 -0.29
N LEU A 151 -3.39 -3.78 0.25
CA LEU A 151 -2.43 -4.58 -0.49
C LEU A 151 -2.67 -6.09 -0.32
N GLN A 152 -3.90 -6.48 -0.09
CA GLN A 152 -4.27 -7.88 0.04
C GLN A 152 -3.88 -8.68 -1.21
N GLY A 153 -3.17 -9.78 -1.00
CA GLY A 153 -2.66 -10.66 -2.07
C GLY A 153 -1.33 -10.21 -2.69
N CYS A 154 -0.76 -9.08 -2.25
CA CYS A 154 0.64 -8.76 -2.55
C CYS A 154 1.56 -9.63 -1.71
N THR A 155 2.70 -10.05 -2.26
CA THR A 155 3.69 -10.81 -1.48
C THR A 155 4.46 -9.91 -0.51
N LEU A 156 5.13 -10.52 0.47
CA LEU A 156 5.99 -9.78 1.39
C LEU A 156 7.01 -8.89 0.64
N ASP A 157 7.65 -9.41 -0.39
CA ASP A 157 8.65 -8.67 -1.19
C ASP A 157 8.09 -7.40 -1.84
N MET A 158 6.81 -7.41 -2.21
CA MET A 158 6.13 -6.24 -2.80
C MET A 158 5.88 -5.14 -1.79
N VAL A 159 5.68 -5.50 -0.52
CA VAL A 159 5.35 -4.55 0.55
C VAL A 159 6.57 -4.05 1.33
N LEU A 160 7.76 -4.63 1.13
CA LEU A 160 9.00 -4.15 1.76
C LEU A 160 9.40 -2.73 1.33
N TYR A 161 8.81 -2.20 0.27
CA TYR A 161 8.94 -0.80 -0.14
C TYR A 161 8.62 0.18 0.99
N TYR A 162 7.60 -0.14 1.79
CA TYR A 162 7.14 0.76 2.86
C TYR A 162 8.11 0.80 4.04
N PRO A 163 8.54 -0.33 4.63
CA PRO A 163 9.59 -0.32 5.65
C PRO A 163 10.92 0.28 5.17
N ASP A 164 11.25 0.17 3.87
CA ASP A 164 12.41 0.85 3.27
C ASP A 164 12.29 2.39 3.32
N ARG A 165 11.08 2.90 3.51
CA ARG A 165 10.77 4.34 3.63
C ARG A 165 10.28 4.73 5.02
N GLU A 166 10.57 3.91 6.02
CA GLU A 166 10.15 4.15 7.40
C GLU A 166 8.63 4.25 7.57
N ILE A 167 7.89 3.44 6.80
CA ILE A 167 6.43 3.33 6.91
C ILE A 167 6.10 1.90 7.38
N PRO A 168 5.47 1.71 8.54
CA PRO A 168 5.09 0.40 9.03
C PRO A 168 4.00 -0.22 8.17
N VAL A 169 4.09 -1.53 7.92
CA VAL A 169 3.06 -2.28 7.19
C VAL A 169 2.25 -3.10 8.19
N LEU A 170 0.94 -2.89 8.20
CA LEU A 170 0.02 -3.71 8.98
C LEU A 170 -0.23 -5.03 8.24
N ALA A 171 0.02 -6.14 8.91
CA ALA A 171 -0.33 -7.48 8.43
C ALA A 171 -1.39 -8.10 9.34
N VAL A 172 -2.55 -8.41 8.76
CA VAL A 172 -3.68 -9.02 9.49
C VAL A 172 -3.72 -10.52 9.20
N MET A 173 -3.72 -11.32 10.25
CA MET A 173 -3.76 -12.77 10.16
C MET A 173 -5.20 -13.28 9.95
N GLN A 174 -5.35 -14.55 9.59
CA GLN A 174 -6.68 -15.14 9.35
C GLN A 174 -7.54 -15.21 10.61
N ASP A 175 -6.93 -15.36 11.78
CA ASP A 175 -7.59 -15.38 13.09
C ASP A 175 -7.98 -13.97 13.60
N GLY A 176 -7.69 -12.93 12.83
CA GLY A 176 -7.95 -11.54 13.18
C GLY A 176 -6.84 -10.89 14.02
N SER A 177 -5.80 -11.64 14.40
CA SER A 177 -4.61 -11.03 15.00
C SER A 177 -3.83 -10.20 13.98
N ALA A 178 -2.93 -9.35 14.46
CA ALA A 178 -2.13 -8.49 13.59
C ALA A 178 -0.71 -8.30 14.12
N VAL A 179 0.20 -8.05 13.20
CA VAL A 179 1.59 -7.65 13.45
C VAL A 179 1.96 -6.48 12.55
N LEU A 180 2.99 -5.72 12.92
CA LEU A 180 3.59 -4.71 12.06
C LEU A 180 4.91 -5.22 11.48
N VAL A 181 5.08 -5.04 10.16
CA VAL A 181 6.39 -5.17 9.52
C VAL A 181 7.07 -3.82 9.63
N ILE A 182 8.14 -3.75 10.40
CA ILE A 182 8.81 -2.50 10.78
C ILE A 182 10.27 -2.41 10.35
N GLY A 183 10.74 -3.41 9.62
CA GLY A 183 12.10 -3.41 9.11
C GLY A 183 12.45 -4.70 8.39
N PHE A 184 13.60 -4.70 7.75
CA PHE A 184 14.11 -5.87 7.04
C PHE A 184 15.59 -5.74 6.70
N ASN A 185 16.18 -6.84 6.27
CA ASN A 185 17.44 -6.91 5.52
C ASN A 185 17.34 -8.03 4.47
N GLU A 186 18.44 -8.40 3.84
CA GLU A 186 18.47 -9.48 2.83
C GLU A 186 17.98 -10.84 3.37
N GLN A 187 18.14 -11.10 4.67
CA GLN A 187 17.89 -12.42 5.28
C GLN A 187 16.66 -12.46 6.19
N ASN A 188 16.28 -11.31 6.76
CA ASN A 188 15.27 -11.26 7.81
C ASN A 188 14.28 -10.11 7.61
N VAL A 189 13.09 -10.32 8.17
CA VAL A 189 12.10 -9.28 8.42
C VAL A 189 12.06 -8.98 9.91
N VAL A 190 11.79 -7.74 10.29
CA VAL A 190 11.58 -7.33 11.68
C VAL A 190 10.09 -7.10 11.90
N LEU A 191 9.54 -7.77 12.88
CA LEU A 191 8.14 -7.73 13.23
C LEU A 191 7.94 -7.18 14.64
N MET A 192 6.97 -6.28 14.81
CA MET A 192 6.40 -5.96 16.11
C MET A 192 5.13 -6.81 16.28
N ASP A 193 5.09 -7.62 17.29
CA ASP A 193 4.02 -8.59 17.56
C ASP A 193 3.37 -8.33 18.92
N PRO A 194 2.15 -7.77 18.94
CA PRO A 194 1.45 -7.48 20.19
C PRO A 194 1.06 -8.72 21.00
N LEU A 195 0.96 -9.91 20.41
CA LEU A 195 0.66 -11.12 21.15
C LEU A 195 1.82 -11.52 22.08
N THR A 196 3.03 -11.18 21.71
CA THR A 196 4.24 -11.42 22.52
C THR A 196 4.77 -10.16 23.19
N GLY A 197 4.26 -8.97 22.77
CA GLY A 197 4.73 -7.67 23.22
C GLY A 197 6.18 -7.37 22.81
N THR A 198 6.69 -8.03 21.77
CA THR A 198 8.10 -7.96 21.39
C THR A 198 8.31 -7.51 19.96
N VAL A 199 9.51 -6.99 19.73
CA VAL A 199 10.07 -6.80 18.39
C VAL A 199 11.09 -7.88 18.16
N TYR A 200 10.95 -8.64 17.08
CA TYR A 200 11.86 -9.73 16.75
C TYR A 200 12.14 -9.87 15.26
N LYS A 201 13.25 -10.57 14.95
CA LYS A 201 13.62 -10.92 13.59
C LYS A 201 13.07 -12.29 13.22
N LYS A 202 12.47 -12.38 12.03
CA LYS A 202 12.04 -13.65 11.43
C LYS A 202 12.76 -13.83 10.10
N GLY A 203 13.25 -15.05 9.84
CA GLY A 203 13.88 -15.35 8.56
C GLY A 203 12.98 -15.00 7.37
N MET A 204 13.54 -14.44 6.31
CA MET A 204 12.77 -13.93 5.16
C MET A 204 11.87 -15.01 4.56
N ASN A 205 12.37 -16.24 4.39
CA ASN A 205 11.58 -17.35 3.84
C ASN A 205 10.45 -17.78 4.78
N ASP A 206 10.73 -17.87 6.09
CA ASP A 206 9.71 -18.22 7.08
C ASP A 206 8.64 -17.15 7.19
N ALA A 207 9.01 -15.87 7.03
CA ALA A 207 8.06 -14.78 7.01
C ALA A 207 7.18 -14.81 5.75
N ARG A 208 7.76 -15.09 4.57
CA ARG A 208 6.98 -15.29 3.34
C ARG A 208 5.92 -16.37 3.52
N SER A 209 6.34 -17.56 3.98
CA SER A 209 5.43 -18.68 4.22
C SER A 209 4.33 -18.31 5.22
N MET A 210 4.70 -17.69 6.34
CA MET A 210 3.74 -17.25 7.36
C MET A 210 2.68 -16.29 6.78
N PHE A 211 3.08 -15.30 6.00
CA PHE A 211 2.13 -14.35 5.42
C PHE A 211 1.30 -14.97 4.29
N GLU A 212 1.88 -15.86 3.47
CA GLU A 212 1.15 -16.61 2.44
C GLU A 212 0.07 -17.51 3.05
N GLU A 213 0.36 -18.23 4.12
CA GLU A 213 -0.60 -19.02 4.88
C GLU A 213 -1.74 -18.15 5.45
N ASN A 214 -1.46 -16.89 5.74
CA ASN A 214 -2.42 -15.88 6.19
C ASN A 214 -3.00 -15.03 5.04
N ARG A 215 -2.87 -15.48 3.77
CA ARG A 215 -3.43 -14.85 2.56
C ARG A 215 -2.87 -13.46 2.25
N ASN A 216 -1.67 -13.14 2.72
CA ASN A 216 -1.00 -11.85 2.42
C ASN A 216 -1.94 -10.64 2.59
N ARG A 217 -2.51 -10.48 3.78
CA ARG A 217 -3.44 -9.39 4.08
C ARG A 217 -2.68 -8.19 4.62
N PHE A 218 -2.06 -7.45 3.72
CA PHE A 218 -1.27 -6.26 4.04
C PHE A 218 -2.06 -4.98 3.82
N ILE A 219 -1.84 -4.01 4.69
CA ILE A 219 -2.31 -2.63 4.54
C ILE A 219 -1.11 -1.71 4.80
N ALA A 220 -0.91 -0.75 3.93
CA ALA A 220 0.11 0.28 4.05
C ALA A 220 -0.47 1.65 3.71
N TYR A 221 0.36 2.70 3.83
CA TYR A 221 -0.01 4.05 3.44
C TYR A 221 1.20 4.77 2.83
N SER A 222 0.97 5.86 2.13
CA SER A 222 2.03 6.63 1.48
C SER A 222 1.72 8.13 1.46
#